data_fcc43746d01a5a8448862e7229f8ef07
#
_entry.id   fcc43746d01a5a8448862e7229f8ef07
#
_cell.length_a   1.000
_cell.length_b   1.000
_cell.length_c   1.000
_cell.angle_alpha   90.00
_cell.angle_beta   90.00
_cell.angle_gamma   90.00
#
_symmetry.space_group_name_H-M   'P 1'
#
loop_
_entity.id
_entity.type
_entity.pdbx_description
1 polymer ?
#
loop_
_entity_poly.entity_id
_entity_poly.type
_entity_poly.pdbx_seq_one_letter_code
_entity_poly.pdbx_strand_id
1 'polypeptide(L)'
;MEGAGTRFCRAAPVLEAGGSRRRLISGGRPPTGVPVPREPEPVEDAVTLARYPFLPQASPWIAALAGQHRITLDELLQGSFMEPARARARIRLIETVEAEEGVSLSGGDLHSENGRLVEAFSFYYARLVVCATRDERLVARWALAEAQRAERLLRNDERALPVVAKTFFSDVSSREHRGPSGRGDRGTALPHLEWTIGMPDFIEVCPKITGDRWRLANTELSDGSIRLHSEAQYSSSAKVARLLRERIKASIEADALEKVAEVNDDLAEQLALPIGIVRNLMEARVQQSIALTGADEADWPPCMRRIVADLSNGVNVNHFGRVFLASMGSTMELPQTTTVDFFRGAPDFSEATTSYQVGHVYEQGYTPAGCAKLKVNHNCPVLPGDDRLCDREWLTHPLKYVRSKQRWKQRMEEEATPVVQADPAPTTDV
;
A
#
# COMPACT_ATOMS: atom_id res chain seq x y z
N MET A 1 -14.11 44.23 13.11
CA MET A 1 -13.63 42.87 13.51
C MET A 1 -14.48 41.88 12.74
N GLU A 2 -14.00 41.55 11.57
CA GLU A 2 -14.74 40.68 10.63
C GLU A 2 -14.06 39.32 10.59
N GLY A 3 -14.87 38.30 10.91
CA GLY A 3 -14.41 36.93 10.98
C GLY A 3 -14.19 36.35 9.60
N ALA A 4 -12.99 35.82 9.34
CA ALA A 4 -12.65 35.04 8.16
C ALA A 4 -13.23 33.64 8.30
N GLY A 5 -14.42 33.42 7.72
CA GLY A 5 -14.98 32.10 7.51
C GLY A 5 -14.28 31.38 6.34
N THR A 6 -13.47 30.41 6.64
CA THR A 6 -12.83 29.52 5.66
C THR A 6 -13.89 28.63 5.01
N ARG A 7 -14.13 28.82 3.73
CA ARG A 7 -15.09 28.03 2.94
C ARG A 7 -14.43 26.72 2.50
N PHE A 8 -15.01 25.63 2.92
CA PHE A 8 -14.76 24.30 2.41
C PHE A 8 -15.30 24.17 0.98
N CYS A 9 -14.49 23.64 0.08
CA CYS A 9 -14.79 23.28 -1.33
C CYS A 9 -15.33 24.43 -2.19
N ARG A 10 -14.46 25.16 -2.87
CA ARG A 10 -14.79 25.82 -4.14
C ARG A 10 -14.19 25.02 -5.30
N ALA A 11 -15.05 24.56 -6.19
CA ALA A 11 -14.68 24.21 -7.54
C ALA A 11 -14.02 25.43 -8.20
N ALA A 12 -12.96 25.20 -8.96
CA ALA A 12 -12.27 26.25 -9.69
C ALA A 12 -13.22 26.94 -10.67
N PRO A 13 -13.14 28.29 -10.84
CA PRO A 13 -13.94 28.97 -11.83
C PRO A 13 -13.41 28.69 -13.23
N VAL A 14 -14.33 28.33 -14.12
CA VAL A 14 -14.13 28.31 -15.56
C VAL A 14 -13.84 29.72 -16.01
N LEU A 15 -12.65 30.00 -16.52
CA LEU A 15 -12.30 31.24 -17.19
C LEU A 15 -12.91 31.22 -18.58
N GLU A 16 -13.95 32.03 -18.78
CA GLU A 16 -14.43 32.39 -20.12
C GLU A 16 -13.38 33.30 -20.79
N ALA A 17 -12.75 32.78 -21.82
CA ALA A 17 -11.93 33.58 -22.73
C ALA A 17 -12.80 34.05 -23.92
N GLY A 18 -12.98 35.37 -23.96
CA GLY A 18 -13.69 36.10 -25.00
C GLY A 18 -13.14 35.88 -26.41
N GLY A 19 -14.02 35.94 -27.33
CA GLY A 19 -13.87 35.54 -28.72
C GLY A 19 -12.90 36.35 -29.57
N SER A 20 -12.33 35.69 -30.56
CA SER A 20 -11.95 36.26 -31.84
C SER A 20 -12.18 35.23 -32.94
N ARG A 21 -13.08 35.61 -33.88
CA ARG A 21 -13.40 34.85 -35.08
C ARG A 21 -12.18 34.85 -36.03
N ARG A 22 -11.66 33.68 -36.37
CA ARG A 22 -10.99 33.45 -37.66
C ARG A 22 -11.47 32.17 -38.32
N ARG A 23 -11.72 32.28 -39.64
CA ARG A 23 -12.38 31.34 -40.53
C ARG A 23 -11.56 30.06 -40.78
N LEU A 24 -12.30 29.01 -40.84
CA LEU A 24 -12.22 27.76 -41.62
C LEU A 24 -10.98 27.60 -42.56
N ILE A 25 -10.24 26.54 -42.31
CA ILE A 25 -9.65 25.70 -43.33
C ILE A 25 -10.03 24.24 -43.03
N SER A 26 -10.46 23.58 -44.07
CA SER A 26 -11.05 22.26 -44.17
C SER A 26 -10.17 21.10 -43.70
N GLY A 27 -10.81 20.10 -43.09
CA GLY A 27 -10.63 18.70 -43.44
C GLY A 27 -9.36 18.03 -42.93
N GLY A 28 -9.29 17.72 -41.64
CA GLY A 28 -8.47 16.64 -41.12
C GLY A 28 -9.21 15.96 -39.98
N ARG A 29 -9.55 14.69 -40.15
CA ARG A 29 -10.07 13.86 -39.06
C ARG A 29 -9.05 13.89 -37.91
N PRO A 30 -9.46 14.18 -36.64
CA PRO A 30 -8.55 14.06 -35.51
C PRO A 30 -8.11 12.61 -35.36
N PRO A 31 -6.88 12.34 -34.91
CA PRO A 31 -6.43 10.98 -34.66
C PRO A 31 -7.30 10.37 -33.55
N THR A 32 -7.94 9.29 -33.91
CA THR A 32 -8.68 8.41 -32.99
C THR A 32 -7.71 7.88 -31.96
N GLY A 33 -7.96 8.16 -30.65
CA GLY A 33 -7.37 7.32 -29.63
C GLY A 33 -6.86 7.94 -28.33
N VAL A 34 -7.42 9.08 -27.86
CA VAL A 34 -7.34 9.38 -26.42
C VAL A 34 -8.73 9.11 -25.85
N PRO A 35 -8.89 8.11 -24.95
CA PRO A 35 -10.17 7.90 -24.31
C PRO A 35 -10.54 9.17 -23.52
N VAL A 36 -11.60 9.83 -23.91
CA VAL A 36 -12.20 10.89 -23.09
C VAL A 36 -12.65 10.20 -21.78
N PRO A 37 -12.23 10.70 -20.61
CA PRO A 37 -12.73 10.18 -19.34
C PRO A 37 -14.27 10.24 -19.37
N ARG A 38 -14.93 9.10 -19.27
CA ARG A 38 -16.38 9.07 -19.10
C ARG A 38 -16.72 9.73 -17.77
N GLU A 39 -17.69 10.62 -17.77
CA GLU A 39 -18.27 11.08 -16.51
C GLU A 39 -18.75 9.85 -15.72
N PRO A 40 -18.35 9.72 -14.44
CA PRO A 40 -18.75 8.57 -13.65
C PRO A 40 -20.28 8.52 -13.53
N GLU A 41 -20.86 7.33 -13.75
CA GLU A 41 -22.31 7.13 -13.59
C GLU A 41 -22.73 7.56 -12.17
N PRO A 42 -23.87 8.24 -11.97
CA PRO A 42 -24.33 8.66 -10.67
C PRO A 42 -24.58 7.43 -9.79
N VAL A 43 -23.98 7.40 -8.60
CA VAL A 43 -24.25 6.39 -7.58
C VAL A 43 -25.22 6.99 -6.59
N GLU A 44 -26.48 6.56 -6.64
CA GLU A 44 -27.55 7.06 -5.76
C GLU A 44 -27.58 6.33 -4.39
N ASP A 45 -26.89 5.19 -4.28
CA ASP A 45 -26.92 4.37 -3.06
C ASP A 45 -25.96 4.89 -1.99
N ALA A 46 -26.53 5.52 -0.96
CA ALA A 46 -25.80 6.05 0.18
C ALA A 46 -25.00 4.97 0.95
N VAL A 47 -25.41 3.71 0.91
CA VAL A 47 -24.67 2.60 1.54
C VAL A 47 -23.39 2.33 0.77
N THR A 48 -23.45 2.32 -0.55
CA THR A 48 -22.29 2.16 -1.43
C THR A 48 -21.32 3.32 -1.24
N LEU A 49 -21.81 4.57 -1.21
CA LEU A 49 -20.95 5.75 -1.01
C LEU A 49 -20.26 5.77 0.37
N ALA A 50 -20.97 5.34 1.42
CA ALA A 50 -20.39 5.23 2.75
C ALA A 50 -19.36 4.09 2.87
N ARG A 51 -19.61 2.97 2.19
CA ARG A 51 -18.74 1.78 2.19
C ARG A 51 -17.48 1.99 1.38
N TYR A 52 -17.56 2.75 0.29
CA TYR A 52 -16.47 3.03 -0.65
C TYR A 52 -16.24 4.55 -0.78
N PRO A 53 -15.82 5.23 0.30
CA PRO A 53 -15.74 6.69 0.35
C PRO A 53 -14.63 7.30 -0.52
N PHE A 54 -13.79 6.48 -1.12
CA PHE A 54 -12.79 6.87 -2.11
C PHE A 54 -13.36 7.04 -3.53
N LEU A 55 -14.64 6.68 -3.75
CA LEU A 55 -15.28 6.90 -5.04
C LEU A 55 -15.42 8.41 -5.31
N PRO A 56 -15.19 8.87 -6.55
CA PRO A 56 -15.37 10.29 -6.90
C PRO A 56 -16.76 10.81 -6.55
N GLN A 57 -17.79 9.96 -6.68
CA GLN A 57 -19.18 10.28 -6.35
C GLN A 57 -19.44 10.44 -4.85
N ALA A 58 -18.56 9.89 -4.00
CA ALA A 58 -18.71 10.02 -2.54
C ALA A 58 -18.40 11.44 -2.05
N SER A 59 -17.49 12.16 -2.69
CA SER A 59 -17.09 13.51 -2.27
C SER A 59 -18.25 14.52 -2.23
N PRO A 60 -19.08 14.70 -3.29
CA PRO A 60 -20.23 15.59 -3.24
C PRO A 60 -21.30 15.12 -2.25
N TRP A 61 -21.51 13.82 -2.11
CA TRP A 61 -22.46 13.28 -1.13
C TRP A 61 -22.00 13.58 0.32
N ILE A 62 -20.73 13.40 0.63
CA ILE A 62 -20.17 13.73 1.96
C ILE A 62 -20.22 15.23 2.23
N ALA A 63 -19.96 16.06 1.21
CA ALA A 63 -20.10 17.51 1.35
C ALA A 63 -21.55 17.93 1.67
N ALA A 64 -22.54 17.27 1.06
CA ALA A 64 -23.95 17.46 1.37
C ALA A 64 -24.28 17.04 2.81
N LEU A 65 -23.79 15.87 3.27
CA LEU A 65 -23.95 15.42 4.66
C LEU A 65 -23.29 16.39 5.65
N ALA A 66 -22.10 16.87 5.35
CA ALA A 66 -21.40 17.86 6.19
C ALA A 66 -22.25 19.14 6.32
N GLY A 67 -22.82 19.63 5.23
CA GLY A 67 -23.74 20.79 5.23
C GLY A 67 -25.01 20.53 6.04
N GLN A 68 -25.64 19.37 5.85
CA GLN A 68 -26.87 18.97 6.54
C GLN A 68 -26.68 18.91 8.07
N HIS A 69 -25.58 18.30 8.52
CA HIS A 69 -25.28 18.13 9.94
C HIS A 69 -24.38 19.22 10.50
N ARG A 70 -24.07 20.27 9.72
CA ARG A 70 -23.19 21.39 10.10
C ARG A 70 -21.80 20.93 10.59
N ILE A 71 -21.27 19.89 9.99
CA ILE A 71 -19.96 19.34 10.34
C ILE A 71 -18.89 20.22 9.70
N THR A 72 -18.20 21.00 10.51
CA THR A 72 -17.01 21.76 10.14
C THR A 72 -15.74 20.94 10.31
N LEU A 73 -14.60 21.46 9.87
CA LEU A 73 -13.32 20.82 10.13
C LEU A 73 -13.06 20.70 11.64
N ASP A 74 -13.33 21.77 12.41
CA ASP A 74 -13.16 21.76 13.87
C ASP A 74 -14.05 20.72 14.54
N GLU A 75 -15.32 20.58 14.08
CA GLU A 75 -16.21 19.53 14.57
C GLU A 75 -15.66 18.12 14.26
N LEU A 76 -15.12 17.91 13.06
CA LEU A 76 -14.49 16.64 12.69
C LEU A 76 -13.24 16.35 13.54
N LEU A 77 -12.42 17.37 13.84
CA LEU A 77 -11.17 17.19 14.58
C LEU A 77 -11.40 17.05 16.09
N GLN A 78 -12.33 17.82 16.69
CA GLN A 78 -12.46 17.94 18.13
C GLN A 78 -13.89 17.81 18.67
N GLY A 79 -14.92 17.99 17.82
CA GLY A 79 -16.31 17.98 18.24
C GLY A 79 -16.78 16.63 18.78
N SER A 80 -17.63 16.65 19.79
CA SER A 80 -18.14 15.44 20.44
C SER A 80 -19.04 14.61 19.53
N PHE A 81 -19.77 15.24 18.62
CA PHE A 81 -20.64 14.57 17.65
C PHE A 81 -19.84 13.65 16.71
N MET A 82 -18.61 14.02 16.35
CA MET A 82 -17.76 13.26 15.45
C MET A 82 -16.81 12.28 16.16
N GLU A 83 -16.88 12.15 17.49
CA GLU A 83 -16.06 11.18 18.22
C GLU A 83 -16.22 9.72 17.75
N PRO A 84 -17.42 9.22 17.39
CA PRO A 84 -17.55 7.88 16.84
C PRO A 84 -16.80 7.71 15.50
N ALA A 85 -16.77 8.74 14.64
CA ALA A 85 -16.02 8.73 13.38
C ALA A 85 -14.50 8.71 13.63
N ARG A 86 -14.02 9.51 14.60
CA ARG A 86 -12.60 9.49 15.01
C ARG A 86 -12.20 8.15 15.63
N ALA A 87 -13.07 7.57 16.46
CA ALA A 87 -12.83 6.23 17.03
C ALA A 87 -12.71 5.17 15.94
N ARG A 88 -13.61 5.19 14.95
CA ARG A 88 -13.54 4.29 13.79
C ARG A 88 -12.29 4.55 12.94
N ALA A 89 -11.90 5.82 12.77
CA ALA A 89 -10.67 6.19 12.05
C ALA A 89 -9.41 5.66 12.75
N ARG A 90 -9.36 5.72 14.09
CA ARG A 90 -8.25 5.10 14.85
C ARG A 90 -8.12 3.62 14.56
N ILE A 91 -9.23 2.88 14.50
CA ILE A 91 -9.22 1.46 14.12
C ILE A 91 -8.65 1.29 12.70
N ARG A 92 -9.10 2.10 11.71
CA ARG A 92 -8.56 2.08 10.34
C ARG A 92 -7.05 2.32 10.30
N LEU A 93 -6.56 3.28 11.09
CA LEU A 93 -5.14 3.61 11.16
C LEU A 93 -4.31 2.49 11.82
N ILE A 94 -4.81 1.87 12.88
CA ILE A 94 -4.18 0.71 13.52
C ILE A 94 -4.14 -0.46 12.52
N GLU A 95 -5.26 -0.78 11.90
CA GLU A 95 -5.34 -1.82 10.87
C GLU A 95 -4.39 -1.54 9.69
N THR A 96 -4.17 -0.28 9.31
CA THR A 96 -3.19 0.09 8.29
C THR A 96 -1.78 -0.36 8.64
N VAL A 97 -1.40 -0.26 9.90
CA VAL A 97 -0.05 -0.62 10.37
C VAL A 97 0.07 -2.10 10.69
N GLU A 98 -0.91 -2.67 11.38
CA GLU A 98 -0.84 -4.03 11.96
C GLU A 98 -1.33 -5.12 11.01
N ALA A 99 -2.20 -4.78 10.03
CA ALA A 99 -2.79 -5.81 9.19
C ALA A 99 -1.75 -6.49 8.30
N GLU A 100 -1.38 -7.66 8.69
CA GLU A 100 -1.02 -8.75 7.78
C GLU A 100 -2.31 -9.18 7.08
N GLU A 101 -2.28 -9.88 5.95
CA GLU A 101 -3.45 -10.28 5.13
C GLU A 101 -4.75 -10.52 5.93
N GLY A 102 -5.37 -9.52 6.49
CA GLY A 102 -6.49 -9.75 7.39
C GLY A 102 -7.17 -8.52 7.97
N VAL A 103 -7.14 -7.37 7.27
CA VAL A 103 -7.91 -6.18 7.71
C VAL A 103 -9.33 -6.59 8.10
N SER A 104 -9.73 -6.29 9.32
CA SER A 104 -11.09 -6.54 9.80
C SER A 104 -12.08 -5.76 8.95
N LEU A 105 -13.11 -6.46 8.48
CA LEU A 105 -14.22 -5.87 7.75
C LEU A 105 -15.28 -5.28 8.69
N SER A 106 -14.94 -5.05 9.95
CA SER A 106 -15.87 -4.46 10.92
C SER A 106 -16.27 -3.06 10.46
N GLY A 107 -17.19 -3.01 9.51
CA GLY A 107 -17.92 -1.82 9.15
C GLY A 107 -18.93 -1.50 10.23
N GLY A 108 -19.19 -0.22 10.47
CA GLY A 108 -20.31 0.21 11.28
C GLY A 108 -21.65 -0.23 10.70
N ASP A 109 -22.73 0.03 11.41
CA ASP A 109 -24.09 -0.18 10.92
C ASP A 109 -24.42 0.77 9.76
N LEU A 110 -24.22 0.32 8.52
CA LEU A 110 -24.51 1.10 7.32
C LEU A 110 -26.00 1.21 7.01
N HIS A 111 -26.86 0.52 7.75
CA HIS A 111 -28.32 0.64 7.58
C HIS A 111 -28.84 1.93 8.21
N SER A 112 -28.21 2.40 9.28
CA SER A 112 -28.56 3.69 9.89
C SER A 112 -27.83 4.86 9.18
N GLU A 113 -28.46 6.03 9.18
CA GLU A 113 -27.86 7.26 8.66
C GLU A 113 -26.57 7.62 9.43
N ASN A 114 -26.63 7.55 10.76
CA ASN A 114 -25.50 7.82 11.62
C ASN A 114 -24.33 6.86 11.36
N GLY A 115 -24.59 5.58 11.14
CA GLY A 115 -23.56 4.60 10.82
C GLY A 115 -22.87 4.89 9.47
N ARG A 116 -23.65 5.31 8.45
CA ARG A 116 -23.08 5.76 7.17
C ARG A 116 -22.21 7.00 7.33
N LEU A 117 -22.67 7.96 8.13
CA LEU A 117 -21.90 9.15 8.45
C LEU A 117 -20.58 8.80 9.16
N VAL A 118 -20.62 7.96 10.18
CA VAL A 118 -19.44 7.50 10.91
C VAL A 118 -18.45 6.81 9.98
N GLU A 119 -18.90 5.88 9.14
CA GLU A 119 -18.01 5.14 8.24
C GLU A 119 -17.35 6.06 7.20
N ALA A 120 -18.11 6.95 6.57
CA ALA A 120 -17.61 7.90 5.58
C ALA A 120 -16.60 8.89 6.20
N PHE A 121 -16.97 9.57 7.28
CA PHE A 121 -16.08 10.55 7.91
C PHE A 121 -14.86 9.90 8.57
N SER A 122 -14.93 8.64 8.99
CA SER A 122 -13.77 7.93 9.50
C SER A 122 -12.66 7.77 8.44
N PHE A 123 -13.02 7.56 7.18
CA PHE A 123 -12.07 7.51 6.08
C PHE A 123 -11.39 8.87 5.87
N TYR A 124 -12.17 9.94 5.85
CA TYR A 124 -11.62 11.29 5.64
C TYR A 124 -10.74 11.76 6.80
N TYR A 125 -11.13 11.44 8.04
CA TYR A 125 -10.28 11.73 9.20
C TYR A 125 -8.98 10.92 9.17
N ALA A 126 -9.04 9.63 8.86
CA ALA A 126 -7.84 8.80 8.73
C ALA A 126 -6.91 9.35 7.62
N ARG A 127 -7.48 9.76 6.47
CA ARG A 127 -6.73 10.41 5.40
C ARG A 127 -6.04 11.68 5.86
N LEU A 128 -6.74 12.56 6.62
CA LEU A 128 -6.13 13.77 7.17
C LEU A 128 -4.93 13.45 8.06
N VAL A 129 -5.06 12.46 8.95
CA VAL A 129 -3.95 12.03 9.82
C VAL A 129 -2.78 11.52 8.99
N VAL A 130 -3.03 10.66 8.01
CA VAL A 130 -1.99 10.08 7.13
C VAL A 130 -1.28 11.18 6.34
N CYS A 131 -2.02 12.10 5.71
CA CYS A 131 -1.43 13.22 4.96
C CYS A 131 -0.62 14.15 5.88
N ALA A 132 -1.10 14.38 7.11
CA ALA A 132 -0.41 15.25 8.08
C ALA A 132 0.89 14.66 8.62
N THR A 133 1.12 13.36 8.48
CA THR A 133 2.44 12.77 8.78
C THR A 133 3.52 13.19 7.79
N ARG A 134 3.15 13.58 6.56
CA ARG A 134 4.05 13.86 5.43
C ARG A 134 4.99 12.68 5.11
N ASP A 135 4.58 11.44 5.44
CA ASP A 135 5.32 10.21 5.19
C ASP A 135 4.70 9.44 4.02
N GLU A 136 5.35 9.44 2.87
CA GLU A 136 4.90 8.76 1.65
C GLU A 136 4.75 7.24 1.86
N ARG A 137 5.54 6.64 2.74
CA ARG A 137 5.45 5.20 3.05
C ARG A 137 4.15 4.89 3.78
N LEU A 138 3.76 5.74 4.72
CA LEU A 138 2.49 5.60 5.41
C LEU A 138 1.31 5.84 4.45
N VAL A 139 1.42 6.81 3.55
CA VAL A 139 0.43 7.04 2.49
C VAL A 139 0.24 5.79 1.64
N ALA A 140 1.33 5.21 1.13
CA ALA A 140 1.28 4.00 0.30
C ALA A 140 0.69 2.80 1.06
N ARG A 141 1.02 2.66 2.35
CA ARG A 141 0.50 1.59 3.20
C ARG A 141 -0.98 1.76 3.50
N TRP A 142 -1.41 2.99 3.81
CA TRP A 142 -2.83 3.28 4.01
C TRP A 142 -3.66 3.03 2.75
N ALA A 143 -3.17 3.49 1.59
CA ALA A 143 -3.82 3.22 0.31
C ALA A 143 -3.95 1.72 0.03
N LEU A 144 -2.93 0.94 0.36
CA LEU A 144 -2.98 -0.52 0.26
C LEU A 144 -4.03 -1.14 1.20
N ALA A 145 -4.07 -0.72 2.46
CA ALA A 145 -5.01 -1.25 3.45
C ALA A 145 -6.47 -0.96 3.06
N GLU A 146 -6.77 0.27 2.62
CA GLU A 146 -8.09 0.64 2.14
C GLU A 146 -8.48 -0.10 0.86
N ALA A 147 -7.55 -0.29 -0.07
CA ALA A 147 -7.78 -1.07 -1.28
C ALA A 147 -8.00 -2.57 -0.99
N GLN A 148 -7.31 -3.15 -0.02
CA GLN A 148 -7.54 -4.52 0.45
C GLN A 148 -8.91 -4.67 1.12
N ARG A 149 -9.32 -3.68 1.93
CA ARG A 149 -10.67 -3.64 2.51
C ARG A 149 -11.73 -3.62 1.41
N ALA A 150 -11.55 -2.74 0.42
CA ALA A 150 -12.45 -2.65 -0.73
C ALA A 150 -12.52 -3.96 -1.52
N GLU A 151 -11.39 -4.59 -1.82
CA GLU A 151 -11.36 -5.90 -2.50
C GLU A 151 -12.20 -6.95 -1.76
N ARG A 152 -12.02 -7.07 -0.44
CA ARG A 152 -12.77 -8.06 0.36
C ARG A 152 -14.27 -7.81 0.37
N LEU A 153 -14.67 -6.56 0.51
CA LEU A 153 -16.08 -6.17 0.46
C LEU A 153 -16.67 -6.43 -0.92
N LEU A 154 -15.97 -6.02 -1.99
CA LEU A 154 -16.43 -6.16 -3.37
C LEU A 154 -16.57 -7.61 -3.83
N ARG A 155 -15.81 -8.54 -3.27
CA ARG A 155 -15.93 -9.98 -3.61
C ARG A 155 -17.35 -10.53 -3.40
N ASN A 156 -18.09 -9.97 -2.44
CA ASN A 156 -19.42 -10.41 -2.03
C ASN A 156 -20.49 -9.32 -2.23
N ASP A 157 -20.14 -8.19 -2.83
CA ASP A 157 -21.06 -7.07 -3.06
C ASP A 157 -21.43 -6.98 -4.55
N GLU A 158 -22.36 -7.84 -4.97
CA GLU A 158 -22.81 -7.93 -6.36
C GLU A 158 -23.44 -6.62 -6.88
N ARG A 159 -23.94 -5.76 -5.98
CA ARG A 159 -24.55 -4.48 -6.34
C ARG A 159 -23.50 -3.40 -6.56
N ALA A 160 -22.52 -3.30 -5.68
CA ALA A 160 -21.49 -2.28 -5.77
C ALA A 160 -20.39 -2.63 -6.79
N LEU A 161 -20.07 -3.92 -6.98
CA LEU A 161 -18.98 -4.35 -7.85
C LEU A 161 -19.08 -3.79 -9.28
N PRO A 162 -20.25 -3.83 -9.98
CA PRO A 162 -20.36 -3.26 -11.32
C PRO A 162 -20.12 -1.74 -11.35
N VAL A 163 -20.62 -1.03 -10.35
CA VAL A 163 -20.48 0.43 -10.26
C VAL A 163 -19.03 0.82 -10.04
N VAL A 164 -18.38 0.17 -9.08
CA VAL A 164 -16.96 0.42 -8.78
C VAL A 164 -16.07 0.03 -9.97
N ALA A 165 -16.38 -1.10 -10.63
CA ALA A 165 -15.62 -1.53 -11.80
C ALA A 165 -15.69 -0.50 -12.94
N LYS A 166 -16.86 0.00 -13.25
CA LYS A 166 -17.04 1.04 -14.28
C LYS A 166 -16.40 2.38 -13.93
N THR A 167 -16.21 2.67 -12.63
CA THR A 167 -15.53 3.90 -12.19
C THR A 167 -14.03 3.82 -12.46
N PHE A 168 -13.42 2.63 -12.33
CA PHE A 168 -11.95 2.47 -12.41
C PHE A 168 -11.45 1.85 -13.71
N PHE A 169 -12.31 1.20 -14.48
CA PHE A 169 -11.98 0.61 -15.78
C PHE A 169 -12.77 1.28 -16.89
N SER A 170 -12.09 1.56 -18.00
CA SER A 170 -12.70 2.22 -19.15
C SER A 170 -13.61 1.28 -19.96
N ASP A 171 -13.28 0.00 -19.97
CA ASP A 171 -14.02 -1.04 -20.68
C ASP A 171 -14.16 -2.27 -19.78
N VAL A 172 -15.30 -2.38 -19.12
CA VAL A 172 -15.65 -3.50 -18.26
C VAL A 172 -17.13 -3.84 -18.40
N SER A 173 -17.43 -5.12 -18.53
CA SER A 173 -18.82 -5.60 -18.58
C SER A 173 -18.99 -6.91 -17.82
N SER A 174 -20.21 -7.15 -17.38
CA SER A 174 -20.60 -8.41 -16.75
C SER A 174 -21.82 -8.99 -17.44
N ARG A 175 -21.87 -10.31 -17.55
CA ARG A 175 -23.04 -11.04 -18.06
C ARG A 175 -23.42 -12.13 -17.07
N GLU A 176 -24.73 -12.29 -16.83
CA GLU A 176 -25.23 -13.46 -16.13
C GLU A 176 -25.02 -14.70 -17.01
N HIS A 177 -24.27 -15.65 -16.51
CA HIS A 177 -24.10 -16.93 -17.16
C HIS A 177 -24.88 -18.01 -16.41
N ARG A 178 -25.76 -18.72 -17.14
CA ARG A 178 -26.49 -19.89 -16.65
C ARG A 178 -25.83 -21.15 -17.23
N GLY A 179 -24.66 -21.47 -16.73
CA GLY A 179 -23.95 -22.67 -17.13
C GLY A 179 -23.66 -23.57 -15.94
N PRO A 180 -23.30 -24.85 -16.15
CA PRO A 180 -22.94 -25.72 -15.05
C PRO A 180 -21.64 -25.19 -14.43
N SER A 181 -21.73 -24.65 -13.23
CA SER A 181 -20.56 -24.37 -12.40
C SER A 181 -19.92 -25.71 -12.05
N GLY A 182 -18.76 -25.96 -12.62
CA GLY A 182 -17.81 -27.05 -12.40
C GLY A 182 -18.28 -28.30 -11.67
N ARG A 183 -18.11 -29.43 -12.36
CA ARG A 183 -18.05 -30.82 -11.89
C ARG A 183 -18.82 -31.18 -10.60
N GLY A 184 -20.00 -31.70 -10.80
CA GLY A 184 -20.51 -32.76 -9.90
C GLY A 184 -21.40 -32.32 -8.79
N ASP A 185 -22.55 -31.74 -9.10
CA ASP A 185 -23.74 -32.04 -8.34
C ASP A 185 -25.01 -31.76 -9.18
N ARG A 186 -26.05 -32.59 -9.03
CA ARG A 186 -27.33 -32.47 -9.75
C ARG A 186 -28.20 -31.33 -9.19
N GLY A 187 -27.57 -30.21 -8.81
CA GLY A 187 -28.23 -29.01 -8.34
C GLY A 187 -28.39 -27.99 -9.45
N THR A 188 -29.50 -27.29 -9.47
CA THR A 188 -29.77 -26.12 -10.32
C THR A 188 -28.57 -25.17 -10.28
N ALA A 189 -27.88 -25.00 -11.42
CA ALA A 189 -26.78 -24.07 -11.54
C ALA A 189 -27.25 -22.68 -11.14
N LEU A 190 -26.66 -22.12 -10.07
CA LEU A 190 -26.90 -20.75 -9.70
C LEU A 190 -26.32 -19.84 -10.78
N PRO A 191 -27.03 -18.78 -11.19
CA PRO A 191 -26.48 -17.79 -12.11
C PRO A 191 -25.22 -17.18 -11.48
N HIS A 192 -24.14 -17.14 -12.24
CA HIS A 192 -22.92 -16.46 -11.83
C HIS A 192 -22.58 -15.38 -12.84
N LEU A 193 -21.98 -14.29 -12.36
CA LEU A 193 -21.52 -13.22 -13.22
C LEU A 193 -20.20 -13.63 -13.90
N GLU A 194 -20.17 -13.61 -15.22
CA GLU A 194 -18.94 -13.61 -15.98
C GLU A 194 -18.53 -12.18 -16.33
N TRP A 195 -17.26 -11.89 -16.14
CA TRP A 195 -16.72 -10.57 -16.37
C TRP A 195 -15.79 -10.55 -17.56
N THR A 196 -15.84 -9.41 -18.28
CA THR A 196 -14.85 -9.06 -19.29
C THR A 196 -14.27 -7.70 -18.95
N ILE A 197 -12.96 -7.55 -19.20
CA ILE A 197 -12.23 -6.30 -19.01
C ILE A 197 -11.44 -5.98 -20.28
N GLY A 198 -11.42 -4.72 -20.69
CA GLY A 198 -10.65 -4.29 -21.84
C GLY A 198 -9.16 -4.60 -21.68
N MET A 199 -8.53 -5.07 -22.77
CA MET A 199 -7.10 -5.42 -22.76
C MET A 199 -6.20 -4.28 -22.26
N PRO A 200 -6.41 -3.00 -22.61
CA PRO A 200 -5.59 -1.89 -22.10
C PRO A 200 -5.65 -1.79 -20.56
N ASP A 201 -6.85 -1.86 -19.97
CA ASP A 201 -7.04 -1.83 -18.53
C ASP A 201 -6.37 -3.01 -17.84
N PHE A 202 -6.47 -4.21 -18.43
CA PHE A 202 -5.83 -5.41 -17.88
C PHE A 202 -4.31 -5.31 -17.90
N ILE A 203 -3.71 -4.88 -19.04
CA ILE A 203 -2.25 -4.76 -19.20
C ILE A 203 -1.66 -3.74 -18.22
N GLU A 204 -2.37 -2.69 -17.89
CA GLU A 204 -1.90 -1.70 -16.92
C GLU A 204 -1.82 -2.25 -15.49
N VAL A 205 -2.68 -3.20 -15.15
CA VAL A 205 -2.84 -3.74 -13.79
C VAL A 205 -2.11 -5.06 -13.60
N CYS A 206 -2.18 -5.97 -14.56
CA CYS A 206 -1.68 -7.34 -14.40
C CYS A 206 -0.18 -7.46 -14.04
N PRO A 207 0.74 -6.57 -14.47
CA PRO A 207 2.15 -6.65 -14.05
C PRO A 207 2.37 -6.38 -12.57
N LYS A 208 1.41 -5.73 -11.90
CA LYS A 208 1.45 -5.42 -10.47
C LYS A 208 0.98 -6.59 -9.60
N ILE A 209 0.47 -7.66 -10.23
CA ILE A 209 -0.12 -8.81 -9.54
C ILE A 209 0.71 -10.05 -9.80
N THR A 210 1.10 -10.74 -8.74
CA THR A 210 1.84 -12.01 -8.83
C THR A 210 0.90 -13.19 -9.10
N GLY A 211 1.43 -14.19 -9.80
CA GLY A 211 0.74 -15.43 -10.11
C GLY A 211 0.46 -15.62 -11.59
N ASP A 212 0.51 -16.88 -12.03
CA ASP A 212 0.44 -17.25 -13.44
C ASP A 212 -0.89 -16.91 -14.11
N ARG A 213 -1.99 -16.91 -13.36
CA ARG A 213 -3.33 -16.56 -13.86
C ARG A 213 -3.45 -15.12 -14.34
N TRP A 214 -2.54 -14.24 -13.92
CA TRP A 214 -2.53 -12.81 -14.28
C TRP A 214 -1.61 -12.51 -15.47
N ARG A 215 -0.88 -13.53 -15.97
CA ARG A 215 -0.05 -13.38 -17.16
C ARG A 215 -0.93 -13.36 -18.39
N LEU A 216 -0.71 -12.39 -19.27
CA LEU A 216 -1.49 -12.23 -20.50
C LEU A 216 -1.52 -13.53 -21.33
N ALA A 217 -0.42 -14.30 -21.36
CA ALA A 217 -0.35 -15.59 -22.06
C ALA A 217 -1.30 -16.66 -21.51
N ASN A 218 -1.79 -16.51 -20.28
CA ASN A 218 -2.69 -17.45 -19.60
C ASN A 218 -4.13 -16.93 -19.51
N THR A 219 -4.45 -15.85 -20.23
CA THR A 219 -5.79 -15.25 -20.25
C THR A 219 -6.50 -15.55 -21.57
N GLU A 220 -7.82 -15.59 -21.54
CA GLU A 220 -8.63 -15.71 -22.74
C GLU A 220 -8.94 -14.33 -23.30
N LEU A 221 -8.39 -14.04 -24.48
CA LEU A 221 -8.62 -12.81 -25.23
C LEU A 221 -9.73 -13.02 -26.26
N SER A 222 -10.73 -12.17 -26.28
CA SER A 222 -11.80 -12.13 -27.27
C SER A 222 -12.19 -10.68 -27.53
N ASP A 223 -12.18 -10.29 -28.80
CA ASP A 223 -12.63 -8.97 -29.28
C ASP A 223 -11.99 -7.78 -28.56
N GLY A 224 -10.69 -7.90 -28.23
CA GLY A 224 -9.94 -6.85 -27.52
C GLY A 224 -10.18 -6.80 -26.00
N SER A 225 -10.96 -7.73 -25.47
CA SER A 225 -11.25 -7.85 -24.03
C SER A 225 -10.78 -9.18 -23.47
N ILE A 226 -10.37 -9.16 -22.21
CA ILE A 226 -9.99 -10.35 -21.43
C ILE A 226 -11.21 -10.90 -20.73
N ARG A 227 -11.50 -12.19 -20.93
CA ARG A 227 -12.56 -12.90 -20.20
C ARG A 227 -12.05 -13.43 -18.88
N LEU A 228 -12.77 -13.13 -17.81
CA LEU A 228 -12.45 -13.57 -16.46
C LEU A 228 -13.41 -14.69 -16.04
N HIS A 229 -13.04 -15.92 -16.31
CA HIS A 229 -13.84 -17.09 -15.95
C HIS A 229 -13.75 -17.39 -14.45
N SER A 230 -14.82 -17.95 -13.91
CA SER A 230 -14.82 -18.52 -12.57
C SER A 230 -14.06 -19.85 -12.54
N GLU A 231 -13.22 -20.03 -11.56
CA GLU A 231 -12.50 -21.26 -11.24
C GLU A 231 -13.06 -21.85 -9.95
N ALA A 232 -12.74 -23.12 -9.64
CA ALA A 232 -13.27 -23.82 -8.46
C ALA A 232 -13.06 -23.08 -7.13
N GLN A 233 -11.97 -22.32 -7.02
CA GLN A 233 -11.60 -21.59 -5.79
C GLN A 233 -11.60 -20.07 -5.96
N TYR A 234 -11.86 -19.54 -7.16
CA TYR A 234 -11.73 -18.12 -7.45
C TYR A 234 -12.78 -17.66 -8.45
N SER A 235 -13.82 -17.01 -7.98
CA SER A 235 -14.91 -16.54 -8.84
C SER A 235 -14.46 -15.42 -9.78
N SER A 236 -15.17 -15.24 -10.87
CA SER A 236 -14.96 -14.13 -11.81
C SER A 236 -15.05 -12.77 -11.10
N SER A 237 -16.04 -12.58 -10.22
CA SER A 237 -16.20 -11.39 -9.39
C SER A 237 -14.99 -11.16 -8.47
N ALA A 238 -14.44 -12.20 -7.87
CA ALA A 238 -13.23 -12.10 -7.06
C ALA A 238 -12.00 -11.71 -7.89
N LYS A 239 -11.92 -12.15 -9.16
CA LYS A 239 -10.87 -11.73 -10.08
C LYS A 239 -10.96 -10.23 -10.40
N VAL A 240 -12.16 -9.73 -10.68
CA VAL A 240 -12.38 -8.29 -10.90
C VAL A 240 -12.05 -7.49 -9.64
N ALA A 241 -12.52 -7.92 -8.47
CA ALA A 241 -12.22 -7.25 -7.21
C ALA A 241 -10.70 -7.20 -6.95
N ARG A 242 -9.96 -8.25 -7.31
CA ARG A 242 -8.50 -8.28 -7.21
C ARG A 242 -7.80 -7.28 -8.15
N LEU A 243 -8.27 -7.17 -9.39
CA LEU A 243 -7.77 -6.18 -10.34
C LEU A 243 -8.10 -4.75 -9.87
N LEU A 244 -9.31 -4.53 -9.38
CA LEU A 244 -9.76 -3.26 -8.82
C LEU A 244 -8.89 -2.80 -7.65
N ARG A 245 -8.39 -3.70 -6.82
CA ARG A 245 -7.51 -3.34 -5.70
C ARG A 245 -6.32 -2.51 -6.15
N GLU A 246 -5.68 -2.85 -7.27
CA GLU A 246 -4.51 -2.11 -7.77
C GLU A 246 -4.90 -0.71 -8.27
N ARG A 247 -6.06 -0.57 -8.92
CA ARG A 247 -6.58 0.72 -9.37
C ARG A 247 -7.01 1.59 -8.20
N ILE A 248 -7.75 1.02 -7.25
CA ILE A 248 -8.20 1.71 -6.04
C ILE A 248 -7.00 2.17 -5.23
N LYS A 249 -5.99 1.29 -5.02
CA LYS A 249 -4.74 1.66 -4.36
C LYS A 249 -4.10 2.88 -5.01
N ALA A 250 -3.88 2.83 -6.33
CA ALA A 250 -3.23 3.92 -7.06
C ALA A 250 -4.03 5.23 -6.97
N SER A 251 -5.36 5.16 -7.02
CA SER A 251 -6.23 6.32 -6.89
C SER A 251 -6.17 6.96 -5.50
N ILE A 252 -6.26 6.14 -4.44
CA ILE A 252 -6.19 6.61 -3.06
C ILE A 252 -4.81 7.21 -2.76
N GLU A 253 -3.74 6.56 -3.23
CA GLU A 253 -2.37 7.01 -3.05
C GLU A 253 -2.12 8.36 -3.74
N ALA A 254 -2.58 8.51 -5.00
CA ALA A 254 -2.45 9.76 -5.75
C ALA A 254 -3.23 10.91 -5.08
N ASP A 255 -4.50 10.68 -4.69
CA ASP A 255 -5.31 11.68 -3.99
C ASP A 255 -4.67 12.08 -2.65
N ALA A 256 -4.14 11.13 -1.89
CA ALA A 256 -3.48 11.43 -0.61
C ALA A 256 -2.18 12.22 -0.81
N LEU A 257 -1.34 11.87 -1.79
CA LEU A 257 -0.10 12.60 -2.08
C LEU A 257 -0.37 14.05 -2.51
N GLU A 258 -1.44 14.28 -3.31
CA GLU A 258 -1.88 15.63 -3.65
C GLU A 258 -2.27 16.42 -2.39
N LYS A 259 -3.01 15.78 -1.48
CA LYS A 259 -3.46 16.40 -0.22
C LYS A 259 -2.35 16.64 0.80
N VAL A 260 -1.24 15.88 0.76
CA VAL A 260 -0.06 16.15 1.60
C VAL A 260 0.45 17.58 1.41
N ALA A 261 0.44 18.09 0.18
CA ALA A 261 0.87 19.46 -0.12
C ALA A 261 -0.07 20.55 0.46
N GLU A 262 -1.33 20.20 0.73
CA GLU A 262 -2.33 21.12 1.29
C GLU A 262 -2.31 21.20 2.83
N VAL A 263 -1.61 20.28 3.51
CA VAL A 263 -1.53 20.25 4.98
C VAL A 263 -0.64 21.39 5.48
N ASN A 264 -1.24 22.33 6.19
CA ASN A 264 -0.53 23.38 6.92
C ASN A 264 -0.06 22.90 8.32
N ASP A 265 0.82 23.68 8.94
CA ASP A 265 1.40 23.29 10.24
C ASP A 265 0.36 23.34 11.37
N ASP A 266 -0.63 24.25 11.31
CA ASP A 266 -1.71 24.34 12.30
C ASP A 266 -2.55 23.05 12.33
N LEU A 267 -2.88 22.48 11.16
CA LEU A 267 -3.59 21.20 11.06
C LEU A 267 -2.74 20.05 11.58
N ALA A 268 -1.44 20.05 11.26
CA ALA A 268 -0.51 19.05 11.75
C ALA A 268 -0.38 19.10 13.28
N GLU A 269 -0.38 20.28 13.89
CA GLU A 269 -0.35 20.45 15.34
C GLU A 269 -1.64 19.94 16.00
N GLN A 270 -2.81 20.24 15.44
CA GLN A 270 -4.10 19.72 15.93
C GLN A 270 -4.19 18.19 15.85
N LEU A 271 -3.48 17.58 14.91
CA LEU A 271 -3.41 16.13 14.71
C LEU A 271 -2.17 15.48 15.35
N ALA A 272 -1.39 16.20 16.17
CA ALA A 272 -0.12 15.71 16.73
C ALA A 272 -0.28 14.39 17.49
N LEU A 273 -1.35 14.22 18.27
CA LEU A 273 -1.59 13.01 19.04
C LEU A 273 -1.82 11.78 18.13
N PRO A 274 -2.80 11.75 17.21
CA PRO A 274 -2.98 10.61 16.32
C PRO A 274 -1.78 10.37 15.39
N ILE A 275 -1.06 11.41 14.94
CA ILE A 275 0.19 11.28 14.19
C ILE A 275 1.24 10.53 15.01
N GLY A 276 1.44 10.92 16.28
CA GLY A 276 2.38 10.27 17.20
C GLY A 276 2.06 8.80 17.40
N ILE A 277 0.79 8.44 17.59
CA ILE A 277 0.35 7.04 17.74
C ILE A 277 0.71 6.24 16.50
N VAL A 278 0.38 6.73 15.31
CA VAL A 278 0.64 5.99 14.06
C VAL A 278 2.14 5.83 13.80
N ARG A 279 2.95 6.88 14.04
CA ARG A 279 4.42 6.80 13.93
C ARG A 279 5.00 5.76 14.88
N ASN A 280 4.59 5.77 16.15
CA ASN A 280 5.06 4.79 17.13
C ASN A 280 4.68 3.36 16.73
N LEU A 281 3.48 3.13 16.19
CA LEU A 281 3.09 1.81 15.67
C LEU A 281 3.94 1.38 14.47
N MET A 282 4.24 2.31 13.55
CA MET A 282 5.12 2.03 12.40
C MET A 282 6.53 1.66 12.87
N GLU A 283 7.09 2.41 13.80
CA GLU A 283 8.40 2.13 14.39
C GLU A 283 8.42 0.80 15.13
N ALA A 284 7.40 0.52 15.95
CA ALA A 284 7.28 -0.74 16.68
C ALA A 284 7.21 -1.95 15.73
N ARG A 285 6.49 -1.83 14.60
CA ARG A 285 6.42 -2.88 13.58
C ARG A 285 7.78 -3.16 12.94
N VAL A 286 8.52 -2.11 12.59
CA VAL A 286 9.88 -2.24 12.06
C VAL A 286 10.78 -2.92 13.08
N GLN A 287 10.74 -2.47 14.34
CA GLN A 287 11.50 -3.07 15.44
C GLN A 287 11.14 -4.54 15.68
N GLN A 288 9.85 -4.88 15.62
CA GLN A 288 9.41 -6.26 15.76
C GLN A 288 9.92 -7.15 14.61
N SER A 289 9.88 -6.67 13.36
CA SER A 289 10.42 -7.41 12.22
C SER A 289 11.92 -7.67 12.37
N ILE A 290 12.65 -6.73 12.98
CA ILE A 290 14.09 -6.82 13.23
C ILE A 290 14.39 -7.71 14.43
N ALA A 291 13.63 -7.59 15.52
CA ALA A 291 13.80 -8.39 16.74
C ALA A 291 13.61 -9.89 16.50
N LEU A 292 12.74 -10.28 15.55
CA LEU A 292 12.55 -11.68 15.15
C LEU A 292 13.80 -12.32 14.54
N THR A 293 14.78 -11.50 14.11
CA THR A 293 15.97 -12.02 13.40
C THR A 293 17.12 -12.41 14.29
N GLY A 294 17.11 -12.00 15.57
CA GLY A 294 18.25 -12.21 16.48
C GLY A 294 19.57 -11.57 16.01
N ALA A 295 19.56 -10.87 14.86
CA ALA A 295 20.72 -10.15 14.34
C ALA A 295 20.65 -8.70 14.82
N ASP A 296 21.80 -8.17 15.29
CA ASP A 296 21.88 -6.77 15.68
C ASP A 296 21.74 -5.88 14.42
N GLU A 297 20.63 -5.19 14.32
CA GLU A 297 20.32 -4.27 13.22
C GLU A 297 21.42 -3.21 13.01
N ALA A 298 22.10 -2.83 14.10
CA ALA A 298 23.17 -1.87 14.03
C ALA A 298 24.32 -2.31 13.10
N ASP A 299 24.42 -3.61 12.81
CA ASP A 299 25.42 -4.17 11.91
C ASP A 299 24.97 -4.28 10.46
N TRP A 300 23.68 -4.06 10.20
CA TRP A 300 23.14 -4.19 8.84
C TRP A 300 23.49 -2.98 7.97
N PRO A 301 23.82 -3.21 6.70
CA PRO A 301 24.06 -2.11 5.78
C PRO A 301 22.77 -1.32 5.51
N PRO A 302 22.86 0.00 5.25
CA PRO A 302 21.70 0.86 5.02
C PRO A 302 20.76 0.35 3.92
N CYS A 303 21.28 -0.28 2.86
CA CYS A 303 20.49 -0.87 1.79
C CYS A 303 19.60 -2.03 2.27
N MET A 304 20.09 -2.89 3.17
CA MET A 304 19.30 -3.97 3.75
C MET A 304 18.23 -3.43 4.69
N ARG A 305 18.60 -2.52 5.60
CA ARG A 305 17.67 -1.86 6.52
C ARG A 305 16.53 -1.16 5.78
N ARG A 306 16.86 -0.45 4.69
CA ARG A 306 15.86 0.22 3.86
C ARG A 306 14.88 -0.78 3.24
N ILE A 307 15.35 -1.88 2.65
CA ILE A 307 14.49 -2.88 2.02
C ILE A 307 13.58 -3.55 3.05
N VAL A 308 14.10 -3.92 4.22
CA VAL A 308 13.30 -4.50 5.31
C VAL A 308 12.24 -3.50 5.78
N ALA A 309 12.61 -2.23 5.97
CA ALA A 309 11.66 -1.19 6.36
C ALA A 309 10.59 -0.96 5.29
N ASP A 310 10.96 -0.93 4.01
CA ASP A 310 10.02 -0.76 2.91
C ASP A 310 9.02 -1.92 2.84
N LEU A 311 9.49 -3.17 2.95
CA LEU A 311 8.61 -4.36 3.00
C LEU A 311 7.68 -4.33 4.22
N SER A 312 8.20 -4.05 5.41
CA SER A 312 7.40 -3.96 6.64
C SER A 312 6.31 -2.88 6.54
N ASN A 313 6.57 -1.82 5.78
CA ASN A 313 5.62 -0.74 5.55
C ASN A 313 4.69 -0.97 4.34
N GLY A 314 4.74 -2.15 3.73
CA GLY A 314 3.89 -2.48 2.57
C GLY A 314 4.31 -1.78 1.28
N VAL A 315 5.52 -1.24 1.22
CA VAL A 315 6.08 -0.68 -0.01
C VAL A 315 6.51 -1.81 -0.94
N ASN A 316 6.17 -1.69 -2.21
CA ASN A 316 6.54 -2.70 -3.19
C ASN A 316 8.03 -2.59 -3.53
N VAL A 317 8.81 -3.52 -3.03
CA VAL A 317 10.23 -3.66 -3.37
C VAL A 317 10.37 -4.43 -4.69
N ASN A 318 11.21 -3.94 -5.60
CA ASN A 318 11.44 -4.60 -6.88
C ASN A 318 12.06 -5.99 -6.71
N HIS A 319 11.95 -6.83 -7.75
CA HIS A 319 12.45 -8.20 -7.71
C HIS A 319 13.93 -8.29 -7.34
N PHE A 320 14.76 -7.39 -7.85
CA PHE A 320 16.19 -7.34 -7.55
C PHE A 320 16.47 -7.10 -6.05
N GLY A 321 15.75 -6.18 -5.42
CA GLY A 321 15.84 -5.93 -3.98
C GLY A 321 15.40 -7.12 -3.14
N ARG A 322 14.37 -7.84 -3.58
CA ARG A 322 13.89 -9.05 -2.89
C ARG A 322 14.92 -10.19 -2.96
N VAL A 323 15.50 -10.44 -4.13
CA VAL A 323 16.58 -11.42 -4.30
C VAL A 323 17.81 -11.02 -3.49
N PHE A 324 18.17 -9.73 -3.48
CA PHE A 324 19.26 -9.23 -2.67
C PHE A 324 19.03 -9.49 -1.17
N LEU A 325 17.83 -9.18 -0.65
CA LEU A 325 17.50 -9.42 0.77
C LEU A 325 17.59 -10.91 1.12
N ALA A 326 17.02 -11.79 0.30
CA ALA A 326 17.08 -13.23 0.50
C ALA A 326 18.54 -13.76 0.48
N SER A 327 19.35 -13.27 -0.47
CA SER A 327 20.78 -13.66 -0.55
C SER A 327 21.61 -13.10 0.58
N MET A 328 21.28 -11.92 1.11
CA MET A 328 21.91 -11.39 2.33
C MET A 328 21.59 -12.29 3.53
N GLY A 329 20.30 -12.66 3.71
CA GLY A 329 19.86 -13.57 4.77
C GLY A 329 20.63 -14.89 4.73
N SER A 330 20.72 -15.51 3.55
CA SER A 330 21.48 -16.75 3.34
C SER A 330 22.96 -16.59 3.69
N THR A 331 23.64 -15.53 3.19
CA THR A 331 25.07 -15.32 3.41
C THR A 331 25.40 -14.90 4.85
N MET A 332 24.45 -14.31 5.56
CA MET A 332 24.55 -13.96 6.99
C MET A 332 24.14 -15.12 7.89
N GLU A 333 23.83 -16.28 7.32
CA GLU A 333 23.42 -17.51 8.02
C GLU A 333 22.15 -17.32 8.89
N LEU A 334 21.26 -16.39 8.49
CA LEU A 334 20.00 -16.23 9.15
C LEU A 334 19.10 -17.47 8.88
N PRO A 335 18.25 -17.88 9.82
CA PRO A 335 17.26 -18.93 9.54
C PRO A 335 16.39 -18.56 8.34
N GLN A 336 16.09 -19.52 7.48
CA GLN A 336 15.25 -19.30 6.31
C GLN A 336 13.87 -18.70 6.71
N THR A 337 13.28 -19.18 7.79
CA THR A 337 12.02 -18.67 8.35
C THR A 337 12.10 -17.19 8.69
N THR A 338 13.19 -16.76 9.33
CA THR A 338 13.46 -15.35 9.64
C THR A 338 13.52 -14.50 8.37
N THR A 339 14.19 -14.99 7.32
CA THR A 339 14.27 -14.27 6.05
C THR A 339 12.89 -14.20 5.36
N VAL A 340 12.07 -15.23 5.47
CA VAL A 340 10.67 -15.20 4.98
C VAL A 340 9.85 -14.15 5.73
N ASP A 341 10.07 -14.03 7.04
CA ASP A 341 9.34 -13.06 7.88
C ASP A 341 9.59 -11.61 7.47
N PHE A 342 10.75 -11.26 6.92
CA PHE A 342 10.99 -9.92 6.35
C PHE A 342 10.00 -9.54 5.25
N PHE A 343 9.46 -10.52 4.55
CA PHE A 343 8.54 -10.30 3.44
C PHE A 343 7.06 -10.23 3.86
N ARG A 344 6.71 -10.54 5.13
CA ARG A 344 5.31 -10.56 5.60
C ARG A 344 4.55 -9.26 5.36
N GLY A 345 5.25 -8.13 5.40
CA GLY A 345 4.65 -6.83 5.14
C GLY A 345 4.50 -6.48 3.66
N ALA A 346 5.01 -7.29 2.73
CA ALA A 346 4.93 -6.99 1.31
C ALA A 346 3.47 -6.99 0.80
N PRO A 347 3.12 -6.11 -0.15
CA PRO A 347 1.76 -6.00 -0.68
C PRO A 347 1.21 -7.27 -1.32
N ASP A 348 2.10 -8.10 -1.81
CA ASP A 348 1.83 -9.34 -2.56
C ASP A 348 2.37 -10.58 -1.82
N PHE A 349 2.53 -10.49 -0.49
CA PHE A 349 3.03 -11.59 0.31
C PHE A 349 2.14 -12.83 0.17
N SER A 350 2.78 -13.95 -0.08
CA SER A 350 2.18 -15.28 0.00
C SER A 350 3.20 -16.21 0.65
N GLU A 351 2.87 -16.74 1.80
CA GLU A 351 3.81 -17.57 2.59
C GLU A 351 4.38 -18.73 1.78
N ALA A 352 3.51 -19.44 1.06
CA ALA A 352 3.95 -20.57 0.23
C ALA A 352 4.91 -20.14 -0.89
N THR A 353 4.57 -19.03 -1.60
CA THR A 353 5.40 -18.53 -2.71
C THR A 353 6.70 -17.95 -2.19
N THR A 354 6.65 -17.17 -1.09
CA THR A 354 7.84 -16.54 -0.50
C THR A 354 8.79 -17.59 0.07
N SER A 355 8.26 -18.59 0.82
CA SER A 355 9.08 -19.68 1.36
C SER A 355 9.76 -20.47 0.26
N TYR A 356 9.07 -20.75 -0.85
CA TYR A 356 9.66 -21.41 -2.01
C TYR A 356 10.79 -20.56 -2.63
N GLN A 357 10.56 -19.29 -2.87
CA GLN A 357 11.55 -18.40 -3.49
C GLN A 357 12.76 -18.16 -2.61
N VAL A 358 12.57 -17.94 -1.32
CA VAL A 358 13.66 -17.80 -0.34
C VAL A 358 14.42 -19.13 -0.23
N GLY A 359 13.72 -20.26 -0.13
CA GLY A 359 14.34 -21.58 -0.10
C GLY A 359 15.22 -21.82 -1.32
N HIS A 360 14.73 -21.47 -2.51
CA HIS A 360 15.52 -21.59 -3.74
C HIS A 360 16.81 -20.76 -3.69
N VAL A 361 16.77 -19.52 -3.18
CA VAL A 361 17.95 -18.66 -3.03
C VAL A 361 18.97 -19.29 -2.05
N TYR A 362 18.50 -19.89 -0.96
CA TYR A 362 19.33 -20.57 0.04
C TYR A 362 19.97 -21.83 -0.54
N GLU A 363 19.20 -22.67 -1.21
CA GLU A 363 19.69 -23.92 -1.82
C GLU A 363 20.71 -23.67 -2.93
N GLN A 364 20.50 -22.64 -3.76
CA GLN A 364 21.40 -22.30 -4.85
C GLN A 364 22.60 -21.45 -4.41
N GLY A 365 22.66 -21.02 -3.16
CA GLY A 365 23.77 -20.24 -2.62
C GLY A 365 24.01 -18.92 -3.34
N TYR A 366 22.94 -18.17 -3.65
CA TYR A 366 23.05 -16.89 -4.35
C TYR A 366 23.89 -15.91 -3.54
N THR A 367 24.86 -15.27 -4.20
CA THR A 367 25.67 -14.22 -3.59
C THR A 367 24.96 -12.87 -3.68
N PRO A 368 24.95 -12.07 -2.59
CA PRO A 368 24.35 -10.74 -2.61
C PRO A 368 25.02 -9.83 -3.62
N ALA A 369 24.23 -8.92 -4.19
CA ALA A 369 24.72 -7.94 -5.14
C ALA A 369 25.62 -6.88 -4.48
N GLY A 370 26.67 -6.45 -5.19
CA GLY A 370 27.55 -5.35 -4.74
C GLY A 370 26.90 -3.97 -4.85
N CYS A 371 27.50 -2.97 -4.18
CA CYS A 371 26.97 -1.61 -4.08
C CYS A 371 26.65 -0.95 -5.44
N ALA A 372 27.50 -1.15 -6.45
CA ALA A 372 27.27 -0.60 -7.79
C ALA A 372 25.96 -1.09 -8.41
N LYS A 373 25.66 -2.40 -8.32
CA LYS A 373 24.43 -2.99 -8.81
C LYS A 373 23.20 -2.52 -8.01
N LEU A 374 23.32 -2.35 -6.71
CA LEU A 374 22.25 -1.82 -5.85
C LEU A 374 21.91 -0.38 -6.21
N LYS A 375 22.89 0.46 -6.50
CA LYS A 375 22.70 1.85 -6.95
C LYS A 375 21.95 1.90 -8.29
N VAL A 376 22.39 1.11 -9.27
CA VAL A 376 21.77 1.04 -10.60
C VAL A 376 20.31 0.56 -10.54
N ASN A 377 20.00 -0.36 -9.61
CA ASN A 377 18.65 -0.90 -9.44
C ASN A 377 17.80 -0.15 -8.38
N HIS A 378 18.22 1.04 -7.97
CA HIS A 378 17.52 1.92 -7.01
C HIS A 378 17.27 1.29 -5.64
N ASN A 379 18.12 0.35 -5.21
CA ASN A 379 18.04 -0.31 -3.91
C ASN A 379 19.06 0.20 -2.89
N CYS A 380 19.87 1.19 -3.25
CA CYS A 380 20.79 1.86 -2.34
C CYS A 380 20.18 3.21 -1.91
N PRO A 381 19.89 3.42 -0.60
CA PRO A 381 19.33 4.68 -0.13
C PRO A 381 20.36 5.78 0.13
N VAL A 382 21.66 5.42 0.15
CA VAL A 382 22.73 6.29 0.66
C VAL A 382 23.17 7.28 -0.41
N LEU A 383 23.10 8.57 -0.07
CA LEU A 383 23.74 9.65 -0.81
C LEU A 383 25.13 9.94 -0.23
N PRO A 384 26.03 10.58 -0.99
CA PRO A 384 27.34 10.99 -0.47
C PRO A 384 27.20 11.86 0.78
N GLY A 385 27.85 11.46 1.87
CA GLY A 385 27.80 12.14 3.17
C GLY A 385 26.82 11.54 4.18
N ASP A 386 25.88 10.69 3.78
CA ASP A 386 24.86 10.12 4.69
C ASP A 386 25.42 9.06 5.65
N ASP A 387 26.37 8.25 5.18
CA ASP A 387 26.96 7.17 5.97
C ASP A 387 28.48 7.10 5.76
N ARG A 388 29.25 7.41 6.84
CA ARG A 388 30.71 7.46 6.81
C ARG A 388 31.39 6.17 6.33
N LEU A 389 30.74 5.02 6.53
CA LEU A 389 31.29 3.73 6.12
C LEU A 389 30.98 3.46 4.65
N CYS A 390 29.78 3.79 4.19
CA CYS A 390 29.38 3.68 2.79
C CYS A 390 30.15 4.63 1.86
N ASP A 391 30.66 5.75 2.38
CA ASP A 391 31.47 6.72 1.63
C ASP A 391 32.93 6.28 1.42
N ARG A 392 33.32 5.19 2.05
CA ARG A 392 34.70 4.68 1.87
C ARG A 392 34.87 4.01 0.50
N GLU A 393 35.87 4.36 -0.27
CA GLU A 393 36.13 3.83 -1.61
C GLU A 393 36.28 2.30 -1.63
N TRP A 394 36.84 1.71 -0.57
CA TRP A 394 37.01 0.27 -0.44
C TRP A 394 35.69 -0.48 -0.18
N LEU A 395 34.63 0.23 0.26
CA LEU A 395 33.33 -0.39 0.56
C LEU A 395 32.49 -0.56 -0.71
N THR A 396 32.83 -1.56 -1.47
CA THR A 396 32.19 -1.90 -2.76
C THR A 396 31.08 -2.95 -2.64
N HIS A 397 30.85 -3.48 -1.42
CA HIS A 397 29.89 -4.57 -1.21
C HIS A 397 29.25 -4.52 0.18
N PRO A 398 27.92 -4.77 0.32
CA PRO A 398 27.21 -4.73 1.60
C PRO A 398 27.80 -5.64 2.69
N LEU A 399 28.32 -6.82 2.33
CA LEU A 399 28.97 -7.73 3.29
C LEU A 399 30.24 -7.14 3.89
N LYS A 400 30.95 -6.24 3.18
CA LYS A 400 32.09 -5.53 3.76
C LYS A 400 31.65 -4.59 4.87
N TYR A 401 30.45 -4.00 4.75
CA TYR A 401 29.85 -3.18 5.80
C TYR A 401 29.63 -4.00 7.08
N VAL A 402 28.95 -5.14 6.97
CA VAL A 402 28.67 -6.05 8.08
C VAL A 402 29.98 -6.47 8.77
N ARG A 403 30.98 -6.96 7.99
CA ARG A 403 32.28 -7.39 8.53
C ARG A 403 33.03 -6.26 9.22
N SER A 404 32.93 -5.03 8.71
CA SER A 404 33.56 -3.87 9.31
C SER A 404 32.96 -3.52 10.67
N LYS A 405 31.60 -3.59 10.77
CA LYS A 405 30.88 -3.38 12.04
C LYS A 405 31.20 -4.46 13.07
N GLN A 406 31.22 -5.72 12.66
CA GLN A 406 31.60 -6.85 13.55
C GLN A 406 33.02 -6.74 14.08
N ARG A 407 34.02 -6.41 13.21
CA ARG A 407 35.40 -6.19 13.63
C ARG A 407 35.56 -5.00 14.58
N TRP A 408 34.73 -3.97 14.40
CA TRP A 408 34.74 -2.83 15.30
C TRP A 408 34.22 -3.23 16.68
N LYS A 409 33.11 -3.97 16.75
CA LYS A 409 32.55 -4.49 18.00
C LYS A 409 33.53 -5.39 18.75
N GLN A 410 34.12 -6.35 18.04
CA GLN A 410 35.12 -7.25 18.63
C GLN A 410 36.30 -6.47 19.28
N ARG A 411 36.81 -5.44 18.60
CA ARG A 411 37.86 -4.59 19.16
C ARG A 411 37.40 -3.83 20.41
N MET A 412 36.19 -3.31 20.42
CA MET A 412 35.64 -2.62 21.58
C MET A 412 35.42 -3.56 22.77
N GLU A 413 35.04 -4.80 22.51
CA GLU A 413 34.88 -5.84 23.53
C GLU A 413 36.24 -6.29 24.10
N GLU A 414 37.26 -6.45 23.23
CA GLU A 414 38.62 -6.76 23.64
C GLU A 414 39.25 -5.64 24.50
N GLU A 415 39.01 -4.37 24.13
CA GLU A 415 39.47 -3.21 24.90
C GLU A 415 38.71 -3.03 26.23
N ALA A 416 37.45 -3.48 26.31
CA ALA A 416 36.65 -3.39 27.53
C ALA A 416 36.87 -4.54 28.52
N THR A 417 37.57 -5.63 28.10
CA THR A 417 37.86 -6.74 28.97
C THR A 417 39.13 -6.39 29.81
N PRO A 418 39.04 -6.20 31.14
CA PRO A 418 40.18 -5.90 31.96
C PRO A 418 41.18 -7.07 31.92
N VAL A 419 42.42 -6.78 31.56
CA VAL A 419 43.55 -7.72 31.69
C VAL A 419 43.62 -8.12 33.16
N VAL A 420 43.16 -9.31 33.50
CA VAL A 420 43.46 -9.93 34.80
C VAL A 420 44.95 -10.19 34.81
N GLN A 421 45.72 -9.28 35.42
CA GLN A 421 47.13 -9.53 35.72
C GLN A 421 47.19 -10.77 36.62
N ALA A 422 47.77 -11.84 36.11
CA ALA A 422 48.11 -13.00 36.91
C ALA A 422 49.10 -12.56 37.99
N ASP A 423 48.71 -12.70 39.25
CA ASP A 423 49.60 -12.50 40.39
C ASP A 423 50.84 -13.41 40.24
N PRO A 424 52.04 -12.89 40.44
CA PRO A 424 53.22 -13.73 40.45
C PRO A 424 53.14 -14.75 41.59
N ALA A 425 53.41 -16.03 41.27
CA ALA A 425 53.39 -17.12 42.19
C ALA A 425 54.34 -16.82 43.39
N PRO A 426 53.92 -17.17 44.63
CA PRO A 426 54.77 -16.94 45.81
C PRO A 426 56.07 -17.75 45.67
N THR A 427 57.20 -17.07 45.75
CA THR A 427 58.51 -17.67 45.89
C THR A 427 58.58 -18.35 47.25
N THR A 428 58.58 -19.69 47.26
CA THR A 428 59.01 -20.48 48.44
C THR A 428 60.50 -20.49 48.59
N ASP A 429 61.03 -19.68 49.51
CA ASP A 429 62.32 -19.83 50.06
C ASP A 429 62.40 -21.05 51.00
N VAL A 430 63.36 -21.97 50.72
CA VAL A 430 63.82 -23.00 51.64
C VAL A 430 65.33 -22.80 51.75
#